data_3529eeb1dcb4f67f18f7f92c6e1dd17b
#
_entry.id   3529eeb1dcb4f67f18f7f92c6e1dd17b
#
_cell.length_a   1.000
_cell.length_b   1.000
_cell.length_c   1.000
_cell.angle_alpha   90.00
_cell.angle_beta   90.00
_cell.angle_gamma   90.00
#
_symmetry.space_group_name_H-M   'P 1'
#
loop_
_entity.id
_entity.type
_entity.pdbx_description
1 polymer ?
#
loop_
_entity_poly.entity_id
_entity_poly.type
_entity_poly.pdbx_seq_one_letter_code
_entity_poly.pdbx_strand_id
1 'polypeptide(L)'
;MAARATWKGYLKISLVNIPIKVFPASESGATISFNQLHAECQTRIQQKRWCPHCQREVANTELVKGYEFEKGRWVVVSDEDIQKVRVESTRVINLAQFTDDTAIDPIYVDRAYYLAPDGPMAADAFAVMREGMAGKAGVGKVALYGREYLVAVKPQKKGLVMYTLHHDAEIRSIDEIDELGGVPEKVRPEEIKLARQVIATFDAPLNLKDYKDEYREGLRQIIEAKIAGEEVVAPEVAEPPRVVDLMEALRRSLDAVSKEKKKPAKADLAEPVKTRAKTPKSEARAANGRKRRTA
;
A
#
# COMPACT_ATOMS: atom_id res chain seq x y z
N MET A 1 12.73 6.42 -10.70
CA MET A 1 13.51 5.33 -11.33
C MET A 1 12.61 4.56 -12.28
N ALA A 2 13.13 3.97 -13.39
CA ALA A 2 12.32 3.12 -14.26
C ALA A 2 11.91 1.83 -13.51
N ALA A 3 10.64 1.43 -13.64
CA ALA A 3 10.14 0.20 -13.03
C ALA A 3 10.92 -1.00 -13.55
N ARG A 4 11.37 -1.88 -12.65
CA ARG A 4 12.15 -3.08 -13.00
C ARG A 4 11.20 -4.27 -13.11
N ALA A 5 11.27 -4.99 -14.23
CA ALA A 5 10.52 -6.23 -14.39
C ALA A 5 10.99 -7.28 -13.37
N THR A 6 10.07 -7.86 -12.62
CA THR A 6 10.35 -8.93 -11.66
C THR A 6 10.26 -10.33 -12.27
N TRP A 7 9.55 -10.45 -13.40
CA TRP A 7 9.36 -11.71 -14.07
C TRP A 7 9.14 -11.50 -15.57
N LYS A 8 9.53 -12.50 -16.37
CA LYS A 8 9.34 -12.59 -17.83
C LYS A 8 8.77 -13.94 -18.20
N GLY A 9 7.86 -13.94 -19.14
CA GLY A 9 7.21 -15.16 -19.62
C GLY A 9 6.22 -14.87 -20.74
N TYR A 10 5.17 -15.67 -20.81
CA TYR A 10 4.19 -15.61 -21.86
C TYR A 10 2.78 -15.47 -21.29
N LEU A 11 1.97 -14.64 -21.94
CA LEU A 11 0.52 -14.63 -21.75
C LEU A 11 -0.08 -15.57 -22.79
N LYS A 12 -0.71 -16.66 -22.34
CA LYS A 12 -1.30 -17.67 -23.20
C LYS A 12 -2.82 -17.58 -23.14
N ILE A 13 -3.42 -17.52 -24.33
CA ILE A 13 -4.87 -17.58 -24.53
C ILE A 13 -5.10 -18.58 -25.66
N SER A 14 -5.58 -19.79 -25.34
CA SER A 14 -5.69 -20.87 -26.29
C SER A 14 -4.35 -21.19 -26.99
N LEU A 15 -4.27 -20.96 -28.31
CA LEU A 15 -3.06 -21.17 -29.13
C LEU A 15 -2.14 -19.93 -29.22
N VAL A 16 -2.63 -18.78 -28.75
CA VAL A 16 -1.87 -17.52 -28.83
C VAL A 16 -0.95 -17.40 -27.62
N ASN A 17 0.35 -17.21 -27.87
CA ASN A 17 1.37 -16.97 -26.85
C ASN A 17 2.05 -15.62 -27.10
N ILE A 18 1.94 -14.70 -26.16
CA ILE A 18 2.47 -13.34 -26.27
C ILE A 18 3.59 -13.18 -25.24
N PRO A 19 4.85 -12.89 -25.65
CA PRO A 19 5.93 -12.60 -24.71
C PRO A 19 5.64 -11.35 -23.90
N ILE A 20 5.74 -11.43 -22.57
CA ILE A 20 5.43 -10.35 -21.66
C ILE A 20 6.48 -10.20 -20.54
N LYS A 21 6.53 -8.99 -20.01
CA LYS A 21 7.20 -8.63 -18.76
C LYS A 21 6.17 -8.29 -17.69
N VAL A 22 6.46 -8.70 -16.45
CA VAL A 22 5.62 -8.44 -15.28
C VAL A 22 6.33 -7.47 -14.35
N PHE A 23 5.63 -6.44 -13.94
CA PHE A 23 6.12 -5.39 -13.03
C PHE A 23 5.19 -5.29 -11.84
N PRO A 24 5.68 -5.16 -10.60
CA PRO A 24 4.81 -4.87 -9.46
C PRO A 24 4.10 -3.54 -9.69
N ALA A 25 2.79 -3.49 -9.40
CA ALA A 25 2.00 -2.27 -9.51
C ALA A 25 2.16 -1.36 -8.30
N SER A 26 2.59 -1.92 -7.15
CA SER A 26 2.88 -1.19 -5.92
C SER A 26 4.39 -1.21 -5.63
N GLU A 27 4.89 -0.12 -5.09
CA GLU A 27 6.28 0.03 -4.66
C GLU A 27 6.35 -0.14 -3.14
N SER A 28 6.97 -1.23 -2.66
CA SER A 28 7.20 -1.46 -1.22
C SER A 28 8.31 -0.58 -0.63
N GLY A 29 9.13 0.07 -1.48
CA GLY A 29 10.22 0.96 -1.06
C GLY A 29 9.79 2.28 -0.42
N ALA A 30 8.48 2.52 -0.34
CA ALA A 30 7.92 3.69 0.32
C ALA A 30 7.84 3.56 1.85
N THR A 31 8.01 2.37 2.41
CA THR A 31 7.94 2.12 3.86
C THR A 31 9.25 2.44 4.54
N ILE A 32 9.22 3.26 5.60
CA ILE A 32 10.38 3.53 6.44
C ILE A 32 10.67 2.26 7.25
N SER A 33 11.86 1.67 7.07
CA SER A 33 12.28 0.47 7.79
C SER A 33 13.30 0.83 8.85
N PHE A 34 13.16 0.23 10.05
CA PHE A 34 14.09 0.40 11.17
C PHE A 34 14.92 -0.84 11.37
N ASN A 35 16.20 -0.65 11.66
CA ASN A 35 17.07 -1.71 12.16
C ASN A 35 17.00 -1.74 13.69
N GLN A 36 17.03 -2.92 14.28
CA GLN A 36 17.16 -3.07 15.72
C GLN A 36 18.61 -2.81 16.14
N LEU A 37 18.79 -1.90 17.07
CA LEU A 37 20.09 -1.54 17.64
C LEU A 37 20.12 -1.88 19.13
N HIS A 38 21.29 -2.22 19.64
CA HIS A 38 21.51 -2.35 21.08
C HIS A 38 21.47 -0.96 21.73
N ALA A 39 20.70 -0.80 22.81
CA ALA A 39 20.44 0.51 23.41
C ALA A 39 21.70 1.24 23.88
N GLU A 40 22.66 0.50 24.46
CA GLU A 40 23.87 1.09 25.04
C GLU A 40 24.91 1.47 23.97
N CYS A 41 25.21 0.56 23.03
CA CYS A 41 26.29 0.76 22.07
C CYS A 41 25.81 1.13 20.64
N GLN A 42 24.50 1.20 20.41
CA GLN A 42 23.86 1.55 19.14
C GLN A 42 24.31 0.66 17.95
N THR A 43 24.87 -0.49 18.24
CA THR A 43 25.30 -1.46 17.23
C THR A 43 24.10 -2.29 16.75
N ARG A 44 24.04 -2.57 15.46
CA ARG A 44 22.97 -3.41 14.88
C ARG A 44 23.01 -4.82 15.46
N ILE A 45 21.86 -5.28 15.97
CA ILE A 45 21.71 -6.63 16.51
C ILE A 45 21.73 -7.67 15.39
N GLN A 46 22.42 -8.78 15.63
CA GLN A 46 22.36 -9.98 14.80
C GLN A 46 21.44 -11.01 15.43
N GLN A 47 20.52 -11.57 14.65
CA GLN A 47 19.66 -12.66 15.10
C GLN A 47 20.37 -13.99 14.88
N LYS A 48 20.59 -14.74 15.95
CA LYS A 48 21.18 -16.07 15.93
C LYS A 48 20.10 -17.12 16.13
N ARG A 49 20.19 -18.22 15.37
CA ARG A 49 19.28 -19.34 15.55
C ARG A 49 19.80 -20.26 16.63
N TRP A 50 19.02 -20.45 17.67
CA TRP A 50 19.41 -21.22 18.84
C TRP A 50 18.53 -22.46 18.95
N CYS A 51 19.14 -23.65 19.12
CA CYS A 51 18.43 -24.88 19.45
C CYS A 51 18.36 -25.03 20.98
N PRO A 52 17.18 -24.98 21.59
CA PRO A 52 17.05 -25.09 23.05
C PRO A 52 17.41 -26.48 23.59
N HIS A 53 17.22 -27.52 22.80
CA HIS A 53 17.57 -28.90 23.18
C HIS A 53 19.10 -29.12 23.14
N CYS A 54 19.76 -28.70 22.06
CA CYS A 54 21.20 -28.87 21.89
C CYS A 54 22.01 -27.79 22.59
N GLN A 55 21.36 -26.72 23.09
CA GLN A 55 21.98 -25.55 23.73
C GLN A 55 23.13 -24.95 22.93
N ARG A 56 22.97 -24.84 21.61
CA ARG A 56 23.94 -24.25 20.70
C ARG A 56 23.30 -23.46 19.56
N GLU A 57 24.09 -22.60 18.95
CA GLU A 57 23.76 -21.94 17.70
C GLU A 57 23.72 -22.97 16.55
N VAL A 58 22.73 -22.83 15.66
CA VAL A 58 22.48 -23.75 14.55
C VAL A 58 22.66 -23.02 13.22
N ALA A 59 23.46 -23.58 12.33
CA ALA A 59 23.66 -23.04 11.01
C ALA A 59 22.43 -23.27 10.10
N ASN A 60 22.27 -22.40 9.08
CA ASN A 60 21.15 -22.52 8.13
C ASN A 60 21.10 -23.89 7.43
N THR A 61 22.24 -24.50 7.21
CA THR A 61 22.39 -25.82 6.56
C THR A 61 21.92 -26.98 7.45
N GLU A 62 21.79 -26.76 8.75
CA GLU A 62 21.33 -27.77 9.70
C GLU A 62 19.81 -27.69 9.93
N LEU A 63 19.15 -26.72 9.31
CA LEU A 63 17.70 -26.53 9.47
C LEU A 63 16.92 -27.38 8.47
N VAL A 64 15.91 -28.05 8.99
CA VAL A 64 14.92 -28.80 8.18
C VAL A 64 13.53 -28.18 8.39
N LYS A 65 12.62 -28.40 7.45
CA LYS A 65 11.24 -27.97 7.54
C LYS A 65 10.41 -29.04 8.25
N GLY A 66 9.71 -28.66 9.31
CA GLY A 66 8.81 -29.54 10.04
C GLY A 66 7.37 -29.07 9.92
N TYR A 67 6.44 -29.97 9.66
CA TYR A 67 4.99 -29.72 9.73
C TYR A 67 4.44 -30.36 11.01
N GLU A 68 3.80 -29.56 11.86
CA GLU A 68 3.16 -30.05 13.07
C GLU A 68 1.78 -30.59 12.71
N PHE A 69 1.60 -31.91 12.77
CA PHE A 69 0.35 -32.57 12.46
C PHE A 69 -0.49 -32.89 13.70
N GLU A 70 0.13 -32.98 14.86
CA GLU A 70 -0.46 -33.04 16.19
C GLU A 70 0.40 -32.23 17.16
N LYS A 71 -0.17 -31.70 18.22
CA LYS A 71 0.55 -30.90 19.19
C LYS A 71 1.82 -31.61 19.71
N GLY A 72 2.97 -31.02 19.41
CA GLY A 72 4.31 -31.55 19.77
C GLY A 72 4.81 -32.69 18.87
N ARG A 73 4.08 -33.08 17.80
CA ARG A 73 4.48 -34.11 16.85
C ARG A 73 4.75 -33.50 15.47
N TRP A 74 5.94 -33.67 14.98
CA TRP A 74 6.41 -33.07 13.74
C TRP A 74 6.77 -34.13 12.72
N VAL A 75 6.41 -33.88 11.46
CA VAL A 75 6.95 -34.62 10.32
C VAL A 75 7.94 -33.71 9.58
N VAL A 76 9.11 -34.25 9.28
CA VAL A 76 10.11 -33.52 8.51
C VAL A 76 9.76 -33.60 7.03
N VAL A 77 9.67 -32.45 6.38
CA VAL A 77 9.44 -32.33 4.94
C VAL A 77 10.73 -31.83 4.30
N SER A 78 11.35 -32.67 3.49
CA SER A 78 12.60 -32.34 2.81
C SER A 78 12.36 -31.38 1.64
N ASP A 79 13.42 -30.69 1.20
CA ASP A 79 13.34 -29.88 -0.02
C ASP A 79 13.04 -30.72 -1.25
N GLU A 80 13.45 -31.99 -1.27
CA GLU A 80 13.14 -32.97 -2.33
C GLU A 80 11.65 -33.29 -2.36
N ASP A 81 10.98 -33.43 -1.21
CA ASP A 81 9.54 -33.65 -1.14
C ASP A 81 8.77 -32.46 -1.66
N ILE A 82 9.22 -31.24 -1.32
CA ILE A 82 8.64 -30.00 -1.85
C ILE A 82 8.86 -29.92 -3.37
N GLN A 83 10.01 -30.34 -3.88
CA GLN A 83 10.28 -30.37 -5.31
C GLN A 83 9.31 -31.27 -6.09
N LYS A 84 8.91 -32.42 -5.52
CA LYS A 84 7.97 -33.36 -6.18
C LYS A 84 6.59 -32.75 -6.43
N VAL A 85 6.14 -31.86 -5.54
CA VAL A 85 4.84 -31.16 -5.68
C VAL A 85 4.97 -29.76 -6.30
N ARG A 86 6.19 -29.36 -6.55
CA ARG A 86 6.46 -28.05 -7.16
C ARG A 86 5.99 -28.04 -8.59
N VAL A 87 5.04 -27.17 -8.90
CA VAL A 87 4.61 -26.97 -10.27
C VAL A 87 5.80 -26.42 -11.06
N GLU A 88 6.19 -27.13 -12.13
CA GLU A 88 7.23 -26.62 -13.03
C GLU A 88 6.81 -25.21 -13.49
N SER A 89 7.71 -24.26 -13.30
CA SER A 89 7.46 -22.90 -13.74
C SER A 89 7.52 -22.85 -15.27
N THR A 90 6.39 -23.08 -15.90
CA THR A 90 6.23 -23.01 -17.37
C THR A 90 6.47 -21.60 -17.92
N ARG A 91 6.64 -20.60 -17.04
CA ARG A 91 6.72 -19.17 -17.39
C ARG A 91 5.57 -18.71 -18.26
N VAL A 92 4.39 -19.30 -18.06
CA VAL A 92 3.17 -19.01 -18.81
C VAL A 92 2.07 -18.61 -17.87
N ILE A 93 1.45 -17.47 -18.14
CA ILE A 93 0.16 -17.08 -17.56
C ILE A 93 -0.90 -17.66 -18.49
N ASN A 94 -1.54 -18.75 -18.08
CA ASN A 94 -2.54 -19.44 -18.91
C ASN A 94 -3.93 -18.98 -18.55
N LEU A 95 -4.57 -18.16 -19.41
CA LEU A 95 -5.96 -17.72 -19.25
C LEU A 95 -6.90 -18.78 -19.85
N ALA A 96 -7.72 -19.35 -18.99
CA ALA A 96 -8.62 -20.46 -19.35
C ALA A 96 -10.08 -19.99 -19.54
N GLN A 97 -10.47 -18.87 -18.91
CA GLN A 97 -11.84 -18.38 -18.88
C GLN A 97 -11.85 -16.85 -18.99
N PHE A 98 -12.92 -16.28 -19.53
CA PHE A 98 -13.20 -14.85 -19.52
C PHE A 98 -14.55 -14.58 -18.87
N THR A 99 -14.61 -13.53 -18.09
CA THR A 99 -15.82 -13.03 -17.42
C THR A 99 -15.90 -11.51 -17.54
N ASP A 100 -17.01 -10.91 -17.12
CA ASP A 100 -17.09 -9.45 -17.02
C ASP A 100 -16.07 -8.95 -15.98
N ASP A 101 -15.45 -7.81 -16.25
CA ASP A 101 -14.39 -7.28 -15.39
C ASP A 101 -14.86 -6.87 -13.98
N THR A 102 -16.18 -6.68 -13.83
CA THR A 102 -16.88 -6.40 -12.58
C THR A 102 -17.32 -7.65 -11.81
N ALA A 103 -17.21 -8.84 -12.41
CA ALA A 103 -17.66 -10.08 -11.78
C ALA A 103 -16.69 -10.60 -10.69
N ILE A 104 -15.46 -10.08 -10.67
CA ILE A 104 -14.47 -10.46 -9.66
C ILE A 104 -14.63 -9.57 -8.45
N ASP A 105 -15.09 -10.14 -7.34
CA ASP A 105 -15.19 -9.43 -6.09
C ASP A 105 -13.79 -9.01 -5.59
N PRO A 106 -13.59 -7.73 -5.22
CA PRO A 106 -12.32 -7.24 -4.68
C PRO A 106 -11.77 -8.03 -3.48
N ILE A 107 -12.62 -8.73 -2.72
CA ILE A 107 -12.20 -9.56 -1.58
C ILE A 107 -11.22 -10.67 -1.97
N TYR A 108 -11.26 -11.13 -3.22
CA TYR A 108 -10.34 -12.15 -3.73
C TYR A 108 -8.98 -11.58 -4.15
N VAL A 109 -8.82 -10.26 -4.27
CA VAL A 109 -7.60 -9.64 -4.81
C VAL A 109 -6.51 -9.61 -3.73
N ASP A 110 -5.34 -10.25 -4.01
CA ASP A 110 -4.14 -10.18 -3.16
C ASP A 110 -3.19 -9.08 -3.65
N ARG A 111 -2.61 -9.25 -4.84
CA ARG A 111 -1.60 -8.33 -5.37
C ARG A 111 -1.86 -7.95 -6.82
N ALA A 112 -1.41 -6.74 -7.17
CA ALA A 112 -1.53 -6.23 -8.52
C ALA A 112 -0.16 -6.14 -9.22
N TYR A 113 -0.14 -6.49 -10.51
CA TYR A 113 1.03 -6.42 -11.37
C TYR A 113 0.65 -5.81 -12.71
N TYR A 114 1.55 -5.02 -13.30
CA TYR A 114 1.39 -4.57 -14.67
C TYR A 114 2.05 -5.55 -15.63
N LEU A 115 1.38 -5.82 -16.75
CA LEU A 115 1.91 -6.60 -17.84
C LEU A 115 2.21 -5.66 -19.02
N ALA A 116 3.39 -5.83 -19.59
CA ALA A 116 3.81 -5.13 -20.81
C ALA A 116 4.41 -6.12 -21.81
N PRO A 117 4.39 -5.86 -23.12
CA PRO A 117 5.01 -6.73 -24.11
C PRO A 117 6.53 -6.79 -23.94
N ASP A 118 7.13 -7.95 -24.17
CA ASP A 118 8.59 -8.13 -24.18
C ASP A 118 9.12 -7.99 -25.60
N GLY A 119 9.43 -6.78 -25.98
CA GLY A 119 9.99 -6.39 -27.26
C GLY A 119 8.97 -5.99 -28.34
N PRO A 120 9.46 -5.44 -29.46
CA PRO A 120 8.60 -4.86 -30.50
C PRO A 120 7.68 -5.89 -31.16
N MET A 121 8.16 -7.11 -31.42
CA MET A 121 7.37 -8.16 -32.06
C MET A 121 6.15 -8.62 -31.26
N ALA A 122 6.19 -8.44 -29.94
CA ALA A 122 5.06 -8.76 -29.07
C ALA A 122 4.02 -7.64 -29.00
N ALA A 123 4.39 -6.41 -29.37
CA ALA A 123 3.58 -5.22 -29.14
C ALA A 123 2.24 -5.24 -29.89
N ASP A 124 2.24 -5.67 -31.14
CA ASP A 124 1.02 -5.69 -31.97
C ASP A 124 0.03 -6.75 -31.46
N ALA A 125 0.51 -7.98 -31.20
CA ALA A 125 -0.34 -9.04 -30.65
C ALA A 125 -0.87 -8.66 -29.25
N PHE A 126 -0.03 -8.03 -28.44
CA PHE A 126 -0.44 -7.53 -27.12
C PHE A 126 -1.52 -6.45 -27.22
N ALA A 127 -1.39 -5.52 -28.16
CA ALA A 127 -2.38 -4.46 -28.38
C ALA A 127 -3.72 -5.03 -28.83
N VAL A 128 -3.72 -5.96 -29.78
CA VAL A 128 -4.94 -6.63 -30.25
C VAL A 128 -5.65 -7.37 -29.11
N MET A 129 -4.90 -8.12 -28.29
CA MET A 129 -5.49 -8.84 -27.17
C MET A 129 -6.03 -7.90 -26.09
N ARG A 130 -5.32 -6.82 -25.79
CA ARG A 130 -5.80 -5.80 -24.85
C ARG A 130 -7.14 -5.21 -25.29
N GLU A 131 -7.26 -4.82 -26.56
CA GLU A 131 -8.52 -4.27 -27.11
C GLU A 131 -9.64 -5.33 -27.13
N GLY A 132 -9.31 -6.57 -27.52
CA GLY A 132 -10.27 -7.68 -27.52
C GLY A 132 -10.79 -8.05 -26.14
N MET A 133 -10.05 -7.70 -25.09
CA MET A 133 -10.45 -7.92 -23.69
C MET A 133 -11.22 -6.74 -23.08
N ALA A 134 -11.61 -5.72 -23.86
CA ALA A 134 -12.32 -4.56 -23.31
C ALA A 134 -13.60 -4.97 -22.54
N GLY A 135 -13.73 -4.53 -21.28
CA GLY A 135 -14.84 -4.90 -20.39
C GLY A 135 -14.81 -6.34 -19.87
N LYS A 136 -13.74 -7.10 -20.16
CA LYS A 136 -13.58 -8.48 -19.72
C LYS A 136 -12.33 -8.66 -18.87
N ALA A 137 -12.38 -9.64 -17.99
CA ALA A 137 -11.23 -10.16 -17.25
C ALA A 137 -10.98 -11.62 -17.66
N GLY A 138 -9.75 -11.94 -18.04
CA GLY A 138 -9.31 -13.31 -18.26
C GLY A 138 -8.86 -13.94 -16.95
N VAL A 139 -9.45 -15.05 -16.58
CA VAL A 139 -9.12 -15.80 -15.37
C VAL A 139 -8.27 -17.02 -15.75
N GLY A 140 -7.25 -17.29 -14.96
CA GLY A 140 -6.34 -18.37 -15.24
C GLY A 140 -5.36 -18.63 -14.10
N LYS A 141 -4.27 -19.31 -14.43
CA LYS A 141 -3.25 -19.70 -13.47
C LYS A 141 -1.85 -19.34 -13.96
N VAL A 142 -0.98 -19.08 -13.00
CA VAL A 142 0.45 -18.85 -13.26
C VAL A 142 1.30 -19.51 -12.17
N ALA A 143 2.41 -20.14 -12.58
CA ALA A 143 3.41 -20.62 -11.65
C ALA A 143 4.48 -19.54 -11.43
N LEU A 144 4.48 -18.92 -10.25
CA LEU A 144 5.47 -17.93 -9.81
C LEU A 144 6.21 -18.46 -8.57
N TYR A 145 7.53 -18.37 -8.59
CA TYR A 145 8.36 -18.77 -7.45
C TYR A 145 8.11 -20.19 -6.92
N GLY A 146 7.68 -21.11 -7.81
CA GLY A 146 7.41 -22.50 -7.49
C GLY A 146 6.05 -22.78 -6.85
N ARG A 147 5.14 -21.82 -6.88
CA ARG A 147 3.74 -21.97 -6.46
C ARG A 147 2.81 -21.58 -7.59
N GLU A 148 1.66 -22.26 -7.65
CA GLU A 148 0.58 -21.88 -8.54
C GLU A 148 -0.28 -20.79 -7.88
N TYR A 149 -0.61 -19.77 -8.65
CA TYR A 149 -1.49 -18.68 -8.27
C TYR A 149 -2.66 -18.61 -9.24
N LEU A 150 -3.86 -18.43 -8.70
CA LEU A 150 -5.02 -18.00 -9.46
C LEU A 150 -4.83 -16.53 -9.84
N VAL A 151 -5.08 -16.17 -11.08
CA VAL A 151 -4.90 -14.80 -11.55
C VAL A 151 -6.09 -14.32 -12.38
N ALA A 152 -6.32 -13.02 -12.31
CA ALA A 152 -7.22 -12.30 -13.19
C ALA A 152 -6.44 -11.24 -13.97
N VAL A 153 -6.61 -11.19 -15.28
CA VAL A 153 -5.94 -10.21 -16.16
C VAL A 153 -6.99 -9.39 -16.88
N LYS A 154 -6.87 -8.06 -16.80
CA LYS A 154 -7.77 -7.14 -17.50
C LYS A 154 -7.05 -5.94 -18.10
N PRO A 155 -7.65 -5.29 -19.12
CA PRO A 155 -7.09 -4.07 -19.71
C PRO A 155 -6.94 -2.93 -18.69
N GLN A 156 -5.82 -2.22 -18.78
CA GLN A 156 -5.58 -1.02 -17.98
C GLN A 156 -4.77 0.01 -18.79
N LYS A 157 -5.40 1.05 -19.25
CA LYS A 157 -4.78 2.08 -20.11
C LYS A 157 -4.07 1.46 -21.31
N LYS A 158 -2.76 1.62 -21.44
CA LYS A 158 -1.93 1.07 -22.52
C LYS A 158 -1.41 -0.34 -22.28
N GLY A 159 -1.64 -0.90 -21.08
CA GLY A 159 -1.16 -2.22 -20.66
C GLY A 159 -2.29 -3.15 -20.25
N LEU A 160 -1.90 -4.24 -19.62
CA LEU A 160 -2.80 -5.11 -18.87
C LEU A 160 -2.41 -5.05 -17.39
N VAL A 161 -3.37 -5.24 -16.52
CA VAL A 161 -3.12 -5.47 -15.09
C VAL A 161 -3.48 -6.93 -14.78
N MET A 162 -2.60 -7.58 -14.04
CA MET A 162 -2.80 -8.91 -13.49
C MET A 162 -2.96 -8.79 -11.98
N TYR A 163 -4.00 -9.38 -11.46
CA TYR A 163 -4.21 -9.57 -10.03
C TYR A 163 -3.93 -11.02 -9.67
N THR A 164 -3.14 -11.29 -8.62
CA THR A 164 -3.18 -12.58 -7.95
C THR A 164 -4.44 -12.62 -7.10
N LEU A 165 -5.10 -13.78 -7.08
CA LEU A 165 -6.35 -13.97 -6.36
C LEU A 165 -6.14 -15.01 -5.25
N HIS A 166 -6.82 -14.82 -4.14
CA HIS A 166 -7.00 -15.86 -3.13
C HIS A 166 -7.86 -16.98 -3.68
N HIS A 167 -7.61 -18.20 -3.22
CA HIS A 167 -8.53 -19.31 -3.44
C HIS A 167 -9.79 -19.14 -2.57
N ASP A 168 -10.92 -19.65 -3.04
CA ASP A 168 -12.19 -19.58 -2.32
C ASP A 168 -12.09 -20.09 -0.88
N ALA A 169 -11.32 -21.16 -0.66
CA ALA A 169 -11.07 -21.73 0.66
C ALA A 169 -10.26 -20.83 1.61
N GLU A 170 -9.62 -19.74 1.11
CA GLU A 170 -8.87 -18.78 1.92
C GLU A 170 -9.77 -17.63 2.39
N ILE A 171 -10.93 -17.45 1.77
CA ILE A 171 -11.90 -16.40 2.10
C ILE A 171 -12.84 -16.93 3.17
N ARG A 172 -12.94 -16.21 4.27
CA ARG A 172 -13.92 -16.52 5.33
C ARG A 172 -15.29 -16.06 4.89
N SER A 173 -16.32 -16.88 5.19
CA SER A 173 -17.69 -16.43 5.01
C SER A 173 -18.02 -15.30 5.95
N ILE A 174 -18.72 -14.29 5.45
CA ILE A 174 -19.27 -13.20 6.27
C ILE A 174 -20.26 -13.74 7.33
N ASP A 175 -20.91 -14.88 7.05
CA ASP A 175 -21.86 -15.53 7.95
C ASP A 175 -21.21 -16.17 9.18
N GLU A 176 -19.87 -16.30 9.19
CA GLU A 176 -19.11 -16.76 10.35
C GLU A 176 -18.89 -15.67 11.41
N ILE A 177 -19.34 -14.44 11.16
CA ILE A 177 -19.18 -13.30 12.07
C ILE A 177 -20.42 -13.22 12.96
N ASP A 178 -20.28 -13.69 14.21
CA ASP A 178 -21.38 -13.76 15.18
C ASP A 178 -22.08 -12.42 15.42
N GLU A 179 -21.34 -11.31 15.40
CA GLU A 179 -21.88 -9.97 15.65
C GLU A 179 -22.90 -9.52 14.59
N LEU A 180 -22.78 -10.04 13.36
CA LEU A 180 -23.75 -9.74 12.29
C LEU A 180 -25.12 -10.36 12.53
N GLY A 181 -25.20 -11.43 13.30
CA GLY A 181 -26.49 -12.04 13.70
C GLY A 181 -27.38 -11.10 14.53
N GLY A 182 -26.78 -10.09 15.16
CA GLY A 182 -27.50 -9.04 15.90
C GLY A 182 -27.97 -7.84 15.07
N VAL A 183 -27.59 -7.77 13.78
CA VAL A 183 -27.96 -6.65 12.90
C VAL A 183 -29.42 -6.77 12.47
N PRO A 184 -30.27 -5.76 12.72
CA PRO A 184 -31.69 -5.84 12.40
C PRO A 184 -31.91 -5.85 10.88
N GLU A 185 -32.64 -6.82 10.37
CA GLU A 185 -33.02 -6.92 8.95
C GLU A 185 -33.93 -5.76 8.49
N LYS A 186 -34.73 -5.21 9.39
CA LYS A 186 -35.68 -4.15 9.09
C LYS A 186 -35.26 -2.86 9.77
N VAL A 187 -35.01 -1.83 8.96
CA VAL A 187 -34.65 -0.49 9.41
C VAL A 187 -35.79 0.47 9.04
N ARG A 188 -36.06 1.48 9.88
CA ARG A 188 -37.10 2.48 9.64
C ARG A 188 -36.80 3.31 8.39
N PRO A 189 -37.76 3.47 7.44
CA PRO A 189 -37.52 4.18 6.18
C PRO A 189 -37.06 5.63 6.37
N GLU A 190 -37.49 6.29 7.47
CA GLU A 190 -37.09 7.66 7.79
C GLU A 190 -35.61 7.75 8.16
N GLU A 191 -35.08 6.77 8.88
CA GLU A 191 -33.67 6.68 9.24
C GLU A 191 -32.80 6.46 8.00
N ILE A 192 -33.23 5.56 7.11
CA ILE A 192 -32.57 5.31 5.83
C ILE A 192 -32.54 6.60 4.99
N LYS A 193 -33.66 7.33 4.93
CA LYS A 193 -33.74 8.60 4.18
C LYS A 193 -32.77 9.64 4.73
N LEU A 194 -32.71 9.79 6.05
CA LEU A 194 -31.79 10.73 6.69
C LEU A 194 -30.32 10.33 6.48
N ALA A 195 -29.99 9.06 6.63
CA ALA A 195 -28.65 8.54 6.35
C ALA A 195 -28.21 8.79 4.90
N ARG A 196 -29.10 8.54 3.93
CA ARG A 196 -28.82 8.85 2.51
C ARG A 196 -28.60 10.34 2.26
N GLN A 197 -29.34 11.22 2.94
CA GLN A 197 -29.11 12.66 2.83
C GLN A 197 -27.73 13.08 3.36
N VAL A 198 -27.30 12.52 4.49
CA VAL A 198 -25.95 12.76 5.02
C VAL A 198 -24.90 12.26 4.04
N ILE A 199 -25.00 11.01 3.58
CA ILE A 199 -24.05 10.42 2.63
C ILE A 199 -23.94 11.28 1.36
N ALA A 200 -25.06 11.74 0.81
CA ALA A 200 -25.08 12.58 -0.38
C ALA A 200 -24.37 13.95 -0.20
N THR A 201 -24.17 14.42 1.04
CA THR A 201 -23.39 15.66 1.27
C THR A 201 -21.89 15.45 1.11
N PHE A 202 -21.42 14.21 1.23
CA PHE A 202 -20.01 13.79 1.04
C PHE A 202 -19.73 13.19 -0.34
N ASP A 203 -20.76 13.11 -1.21
CA ASP A 203 -20.59 12.55 -2.55
C ASP A 203 -19.75 13.50 -3.40
N ALA A 204 -18.57 13.02 -3.77
CA ALA A 204 -17.56 13.75 -4.57
C ALA A 204 -16.74 12.77 -5.42
N PRO A 205 -16.16 13.21 -6.54
CA PRO A 205 -15.24 12.40 -7.31
C PRO A 205 -14.04 11.97 -6.47
N LEU A 206 -13.76 10.67 -6.44
CA LEU A 206 -12.64 10.12 -5.67
C LEU A 206 -11.30 10.54 -6.26
N ASN A 207 -10.49 11.23 -5.47
CA ASN A 207 -9.10 11.54 -5.76
C ASN A 207 -8.20 10.96 -4.66
N LEU A 208 -7.62 9.78 -4.93
CA LEU A 208 -6.76 9.10 -3.95
C LEU A 208 -5.48 9.88 -3.58
N LYS A 209 -5.10 10.93 -4.35
CA LYS A 209 -3.95 11.76 -4.02
C LYS A 209 -4.19 12.69 -2.83
N ASP A 210 -5.44 12.94 -2.49
CA ASP A 210 -5.80 13.79 -1.35
C ASP A 210 -5.66 13.03 -0.01
N TYR A 211 -5.62 11.69 -0.07
CA TYR A 211 -5.40 10.82 1.11
C TYR A 211 -3.90 10.56 1.27
N LYS A 212 -3.25 11.43 2.03
CA LYS A 212 -1.82 11.31 2.33
C LYS A 212 -1.58 10.35 3.47
N ASP A 213 -0.43 9.68 3.45
CA ASP A 213 0.05 8.86 4.58
C ASP A 213 0.65 9.79 5.64
N GLU A 214 -0.19 10.32 6.52
CA GLU A 214 0.18 11.25 7.60
C GLU A 214 1.16 10.61 8.59
N TYR A 215 1.02 9.32 8.86
CA TYR A 215 1.95 8.59 9.72
C TYR A 215 3.36 8.60 9.13
N ARG A 216 3.50 8.31 7.86
CA ARG A 216 4.79 8.30 7.17
C ARG A 216 5.42 9.70 7.11
N GLU A 217 4.60 10.71 6.85
CA GLU A 217 5.04 12.11 6.83
C GLU A 217 5.53 12.55 8.22
N GLY A 218 4.75 12.28 9.27
CA GLY A 218 5.13 12.55 10.66
C GLY A 218 6.38 11.79 11.09
N LEU A 219 6.49 10.51 10.70
CA LEU A 219 7.67 9.71 11.02
C LEU A 219 8.94 10.26 10.35
N ARG A 220 8.83 10.75 9.10
CA ARG A 220 9.94 11.40 8.39
C ARG A 220 10.37 12.67 9.13
N GLN A 221 9.42 13.52 9.53
CA GLN A 221 9.70 14.75 10.29
C GLN A 221 10.42 14.43 11.62
N ILE A 222 9.97 13.40 12.35
CA ILE A 222 10.62 12.95 13.58
C ILE A 222 12.06 12.51 13.32
N ILE A 223 12.30 11.75 12.25
CA ILE A 223 13.65 11.30 11.90
C ILE A 223 14.55 12.50 11.53
N GLU A 224 14.05 13.42 10.72
CA GLU A 224 14.78 14.61 10.30
C GLU A 224 15.12 15.52 11.50
N ALA A 225 14.18 15.75 12.43
CA ALA A 225 14.40 16.51 13.64
C ALA A 225 15.47 15.83 14.55
N LYS A 226 15.40 14.50 14.72
CA LYS A 226 16.42 13.74 15.48
C LYS A 226 17.80 13.79 14.83
N ILE A 227 17.90 13.78 13.50
CA ILE A 227 19.15 13.93 12.78
C ILE A 227 19.72 15.36 13.00
N ALA A 228 18.85 16.37 13.04
CA ALA A 228 19.23 17.75 13.31
C ALA A 228 19.54 18.03 14.82
N GLY A 229 19.26 17.08 15.70
CA GLY A 229 19.43 17.25 17.16
C GLY A 229 18.33 18.11 17.81
N GLU A 230 17.19 18.25 17.16
CA GLU A 230 16.03 19.00 17.65
C GLU A 230 15.12 18.13 18.51
N GLU A 231 14.44 18.76 19.48
CA GLU A 231 13.47 18.07 20.34
C GLU A 231 12.15 17.86 19.59
N VAL A 232 11.66 16.63 19.55
CA VAL A 232 10.42 16.27 18.85
C VAL A 232 9.23 16.49 19.79
N VAL A 233 8.38 17.45 19.44
CA VAL A 233 7.09 17.65 20.13
C VAL A 233 6.05 16.72 19.49
N ALA A 234 5.49 15.81 20.29
CA ALA A 234 4.43 14.94 19.83
C ALA A 234 3.16 15.75 19.51
N PRO A 235 2.46 15.46 18.39
CA PRO A 235 1.17 16.09 18.12
C PRO A 235 0.16 15.69 19.20
N GLU A 236 -0.69 16.64 19.58
CA GLU A 236 -1.77 16.44 20.53
C GLU A 236 -2.78 15.45 19.94
N VAL A 237 -3.03 14.34 20.61
CA VAL A 237 -3.99 13.32 20.16
C VAL A 237 -5.39 13.84 20.48
N ALA A 238 -6.21 14.09 19.45
CA ALA A 238 -7.61 14.46 19.63
C ALA A 238 -8.39 13.31 20.29
N GLU A 239 -9.16 13.62 21.34
CA GLU A 239 -10.01 12.64 21.99
C GLU A 239 -11.07 12.10 21.01
N PRO A 240 -11.36 10.77 21.03
CA PRO A 240 -12.40 10.21 20.18
C PRO A 240 -13.77 10.80 20.52
N PRO A 241 -14.61 11.08 19.53
CA PRO A 241 -15.94 11.64 19.75
C PRO A 241 -16.79 10.67 20.58
N ARG A 242 -17.54 11.22 21.54
CA ARG A 242 -18.49 10.44 22.36
C ARG A 242 -19.61 9.89 21.50
N VAL A 243 -20.01 8.64 21.78
CA VAL A 243 -21.17 8.02 21.12
C VAL A 243 -22.42 8.80 21.51
N VAL A 244 -23.08 9.38 20.53
CA VAL A 244 -24.38 10.09 20.66
C VAL A 244 -25.47 9.27 19.96
N ASP A 245 -26.73 9.56 20.27
CA ASP A 245 -27.85 8.99 19.54
C ASP A 245 -27.69 9.20 18.03
N LEU A 246 -27.84 8.12 17.22
CA LEU A 246 -27.63 8.13 15.78
C LEU A 246 -28.46 9.21 15.08
N MET A 247 -29.75 9.38 15.48
CA MET A 247 -30.65 10.36 14.86
C MET A 247 -30.23 11.79 15.16
N GLU A 248 -29.77 12.03 16.38
CA GLU A 248 -29.23 13.35 16.77
C GLU A 248 -27.93 13.65 16.05
N ALA A 249 -27.02 12.67 15.93
CA ALA A 249 -25.78 12.80 15.19
C ALA A 249 -26.01 13.10 13.70
N LEU A 250 -26.93 12.39 13.04
CA LEU A 250 -27.29 12.62 11.65
C LEU A 250 -27.89 14.02 11.41
N ARG A 251 -28.78 14.49 12.29
CA ARG A 251 -29.34 15.85 12.22
C ARG A 251 -28.27 16.92 12.40
N ARG A 252 -27.39 16.78 13.40
CA ARG A 252 -26.29 17.70 13.65
C ARG A 252 -25.32 17.77 12.44
N SER A 253 -25.04 16.63 11.79
CA SER A 253 -24.20 16.60 10.59
C SER A 253 -24.83 17.37 9.43
N LEU A 254 -26.13 17.22 9.18
CA LEU A 254 -26.85 17.98 8.15
C LEU A 254 -26.86 19.49 8.44
N ASP A 255 -27.07 19.87 9.70
CA ASP A 255 -27.06 21.28 10.11
C ASP A 255 -25.68 21.92 9.97
N ALA A 256 -24.60 21.18 10.29
CA ALA A 256 -23.22 21.63 10.13
C ALA A 256 -22.89 21.91 8.67
N VAL A 257 -23.16 20.96 7.77
CA VAL A 257 -22.92 21.11 6.32
C VAL A 257 -23.78 22.22 5.72
N SER A 258 -25.00 22.39 6.18
CA SER A 258 -25.89 23.48 5.75
C SER A 258 -25.37 24.86 6.14
N LYS A 259 -24.71 24.98 7.30
CA LYS A 259 -24.08 26.21 7.79
C LYS A 259 -22.81 26.55 7.04
N GLU A 260 -21.98 25.55 6.67
CA GLU A 260 -20.79 25.75 5.86
C GLU A 260 -21.12 26.20 4.44
N LYS A 261 -22.12 25.61 3.78
CA LYS A 261 -22.59 26.03 2.45
C LYS A 261 -23.19 27.45 2.44
N LYS A 262 -23.64 28.00 3.59
CA LYS A 262 -24.17 29.36 3.73
C LYS A 262 -23.11 30.43 4.03
N LYS A 263 -21.88 30.06 4.38
CA LYS A 263 -20.78 31.05 4.47
C LYS A 263 -20.31 31.37 3.07
N PRO A 264 -20.40 32.63 2.61
CA PRO A 264 -19.78 33.03 1.35
C PRO A 264 -18.27 32.79 1.49
N ALA A 265 -17.68 32.17 0.48
CA ALA A 265 -16.23 32.00 0.40
C ALA A 265 -15.59 33.39 0.44
N LYS A 266 -15.14 33.83 1.62
CA LYS A 266 -14.16 34.90 1.72
C LYS A 266 -12.87 34.31 1.14
N ALA A 267 -12.53 34.76 -0.04
CA ALA A 267 -11.19 34.61 -0.57
C ALA A 267 -10.23 35.28 0.43
N ASP A 268 -9.59 34.52 1.28
CA ASP A 268 -8.40 34.95 1.98
C ASP A 268 -7.29 35.12 0.95
N LEU A 269 -7.26 36.32 0.34
CA LEU A 269 -6.08 36.83 -0.29
C LEU A 269 -5.07 37.05 0.86
N ALA A 270 -4.15 36.11 0.99
CA ALA A 270 -3.00 36.21 1.87
C ALA A 270 -2.26 37.53 1.52
N GLU A 271 -2.34 38.53 2.40
CA GLU A 271 -1.52 39.73 2.32
C GLU A 271 -0.04 39.27 2.43
N PRO A 272 0.83 39.84 1.57
CA PRO A 272 2.25 39.50 1.65
C PRO A 272 2.82 40.04 2.96
N VAL A 273 3.40 39.18 3.76
CA VAL A 273 4.16 39.49 4.96
C VAL A 273 5.28 40.47 4.59
N LYS A 274 5.12 41.73 4.99
CA LYS A 274 6.17 42.77 4.89
C LYS A 274 7.29 42.38 5.86
N THR A 275 8.33 41.79 5.33
CA THR A 275 9.59 41.60 6.04
C THR A 275 10.23 42.98 6.26
N ARG A 276 10.20 43.44 7.52
CA ARG A 276 10.83 44.65 7.98
C ARG A 276 12.34 44.38 8.08
N ALA A 277 13.10 44.80 7.06
CA ALA A 277 14.54 44.81 7.09
C ALA A 277 15.02 45.74 8.20
N LYS A 278 15.73 45.23 9.19
CA LYS A 278 16.49 46.00 10.15
C LYS A 278 17.80 46.42 9.49
N THR A 279 17.92 47.70 9.15
CA THR A 279 19.19 48.34 8.81
C THR A 279 20.07 48.41 10.06
N PRO A 280 21.35 48.04 10.01
CA PRO A 280 22.28 48.35 11.10
C PRO A 280 22.72 49.82 11.01
N LYS A 281 22.57 50.54 12.09
CA LYS A 281 23.13 51.91 12.29
C LYS A 281 24.65 51.85 12.20
N SER A 282 25.20 52.60 11.25
CA SER A 282 26.60 52.94 11.23
C SER A 282 26.87 54.03 12.28
N GLU A 283 27.61 53.71 13.32
CA GLU A 283 28.28 54.72 14.14
C GLU A 283 29.63 55.07 13.51
N ALA A 284 29.67 56.28 12.98
CA ALA A 284 30.91 56.96 12.62
C ALA A 284 31.65 57.35 13.90
N ARG A 285 32.88 56.93 14.05
CA ARG A 285 33.81 57.56 15.00
C ARG A 285 35.06 57.94 14.23
N ALA A 286 35.22 59.26 14.21
CA ALA A 286 36.33 59.98 13.60
C ALA A 286 37.60 59.84 14.43
N ALA A 287 38.67 60.10 13.72
CA ALA A 287 39.88 60.84 14.10
C ALA A 287 41.13 60.07 14.59
N ASN A 288 42.10 60.37 13.86
CA ASN A 288 43.46 60.80 14.21
C ASN A 288 44.57 59.74 14.11
N GLY A 289 45.28 59.80 13.06
CA GLY A 289 46.54 60.55 12.95
C GLY A 289 47.73 59.88 13.65
N ARG A 290 48.63 59.27 12.92
CA ARG A 290 50.04 59.60 13.03
C ARG A 290 50.94 58.77 12.12
N LYS A 291 51.74 59.51 11.40
CA LYS A 291 52.90 59.08 10.61
C LYS A 291 53.95 58.28 11.40
N ARG A 292 54.62 57.35 10.71
CA ARG A 292 56.11 57.17 10.60
C ARG A 292 56.37 55.68 10.30
N ARG A 293 56.95 55.44 9.15
CA ARG A 293 58.37 55.44 8.71
C ARG A 293 59.13 54.16 9.14
N THR A 294 59.60 53.50 8.04
CA THR A 294 60.89 52.72 7.91
C THR A 294 61.07 51.46 8.76
N ALA A 295 61.26 50.35 8.18
CA ALA A 295 62.43 49.86 7.38
C ALA A 295 61.99 48.65 6.55
#